data_a918de8acb91b74c9786ade5ec7abb78
#
_entry.id   a918de8acb91b74c9786ade5ec7abb78
#
_cell.length_a   1.000
_cell.length_b   1.000
_cell.length_c   1.000
_cell.angle_alpha   90.00
_cell.angle_beta   90.00
_cell.angle_gamma   90.00
#
_symmetry.space_group_name_H-M   'P 1'
#
loop_
_entity.id
_entity.type
_entity.pdbx_description
1 polymer ?
#
loop_
_entity_poly.entity_id
_entity_poly.type
_entity_poly.pdbx_seq_one_letter_code
_entity_poly.pdbx_strand_id
1 'polypeptide(L)'
;MKTKYFAFIASVFFLSSSVASAQNDNNGFNQIDAQGNIMHRSSRQVDSLGSDKQIPTGIKVWTVDERFGDRTPALLDTIPHMFMNSIFTTGMRGEYNTTGNLGAPRTNRIFIDQPMQDEFIFTKPYDFFITPVSAFHFTNTLSPITNITYNTSGDRTDGEDHFTTKFAVNAGKKLGIGFKFDYIYGRGYYQNQSTSHFNYSMYGSYLGEKYQAHLLMSTNHQKVTENGGIADDNYITHPESFQESYQSSEIPTVLARNWNRNDNQHVFFTQRYSLGFKRKVPMTQDEIKARKFAIESKKENDAAKAKLKAKRDARKRGENFDEDAYNRSVQPTGRPDKAVIAGNEPARTDTIKSERISVTGAAADSLMAQVNKQKVDTSWLKDEYVPVTSFIHTLKLDNYRRIYEAYQTPDNYYSLTFPNVGKLPGDSIYDKTTHYRLKNTFAISLLEGFNKWAKAGLKAFLTSDLRHYTLPDSTGGTNTYNEHNLSIGAQISKTQGKTLHFNATAETWLT
;
A
#
# COMPACT_ATOMS: atom_id res chain seq x y z
N MET A 1 20.57 10.82 21.67
CA MET A 1 19.51 10.06 20.97
C MET A 1 19.42 10.31 19.45
N LYS A 2 19.94 11.42 18.93
CA LYS A 2 19.87 11.79 17.49
C LYS A 2 20.72 10.92 16.54
N THR A 3 21.77 10.31 17.00
CA THR A 3 22.71 9.51 16.19
C THR A 3 22.24 8.08 15.86
N LYS A 4 21.38 7.51 16.70
CA LYS A 4 20.89 6.12 16.46
C LYS A 4 19.85 6.01 15.34
N TYR A 5 19.07 7.06 15.11
CA TYR A 5 18.07 7.08 14.00
C TYR A 5 18.73 7.33 12.65
N PHE A 6 19.81 8.10 12.63
CA PHE A 6 20.56 8.34 11.39
C PHE A 6 21.27 7.07 10.89
N ALA A 7 21.77 6.24 11.78
CA ALA A 7 22.39 4.96 11.46
C ALA A 7 21.37 3.93 10.91
N PHE A 8 20.12 3.95 11.41
CA PHE A 8 19.07 3.08 10.92
C PHE A 8 18.59 3.49 9.52
N ILE A 9 18.42 4.78 9.28
CA ILE A 9 18.07 5.32 7.94
C ILE A 9 19.21 5.06 6.94
N ALA A 10 20.46 5.25 7.35
CA ALA A 10 21.62 4.96 6.51
C ALA A 10 21.74 3.45 6.19
N SER A 11 21.44 2.54 7.13
CA SER A 11 21.48 1.10 6.88
C SER A 11 20.37 0.63 5.93
N VAL A 12 19.20 1.25 5.94
CA VAL A 12 18.12 0.98 4.98
C VAL A 12 18.50 1.48 3.58
N PHE A 13 19.18 2.62 3.47
CA PHE A 13 19.69 3.14 2.19
C PHE A 13 20.84 2.28 1.62
N PHE A 14 21.72 1.74 2.48
CA PHE A 14 22.79 0.82 2.03
C PHE A 14 22.26 -0.55 1.60
N LEU A 15 21.20 -1.06 2.21
CA LEU A 15 20.54 -2.30 1.77
C LEU A 15 19.81 -2.13 0.42
N SER A 16 19.35 -0.92 0.09
CA SER A 16 18.71 -0.66 -1.21
C SER A 16 19.73 -0.55 -2.36
N SER A 17 20.96 -0.14 -2.09
CA SER A 17 22.01 -0.01 -3.13
C SER A 17 22.62 -1.37 -3.54
N SER A 18 22.59 -2.37 -2.67
CA SER A 18 23.09 -3.72 -3.00
C SER A 18 22.08 -4.58 -3.78
N VAL A 19 20.79 -4.27 -3.72
CA VAL A 19 19.76 -4.96 -4.52
C VAL A 19 19.67 -4.42 -5.94
N ALA A 20 20.11 -3.19 -6.18
CA ALA A 20 20.12 -2.57 -7.52
C ALA A 20 21.22 -3.14 -8.45
N SER A 21 22.22 -3.84 -7.92
CA SER A 21 23.31 -4.42 -8.74
C SER A 21 23.01 -5.79 -9.35
N ALA A 22 21.85 -6.39 -9.08
CA ALA A 22 21.49 -7.73 -9.56
C ALA A 22 20.61 -7.74 -10.82
N GLN A 23 20.24 -6.59 -11.37
CA GLN A 23 19.48 -6.48 -12.62
C GLN A 23 20.22 -5.64 -13.64
N ASN A 24 21.29 -6.23 -14.19
CA ASN A 24 21.88 -5.74 -15.43
C ASN A 24 21.23 -6.48 -16.62
N ASP A 25 19.95 -6.28 -16.80
CA ASP A 25 19.26 -6.60 -18.05
C ASP A 25 19.11 -5.32 -18.85
N ASN A 26 19.99 -5.21 -19.87
CA ASN A 26 19.93 -4.25 -20.98
C ASN A 26 18.60 -4.37 -21.73
N ASN A 27 17.52 -3.83 -21.18
CA ASN A 27 16.29 -3.58 -21.90
C ASN A 27 15.94 -2.10 -21.83
N GLY A 28 16.48 -1.39 -22.83
CA GLY A 28 15.85 -0.31 -23.54
C GLY A 28 15.22 0.82 -22.74
N PHE A 29 16.01 1.58 -21.96
CA PHE A 29 15.64 2.97 -21.74
C PHE A 29 15.75 3.71 -23.08
N ASN A 30 14.69 4.39 -23.51
CA ASN A 30 14.75 5.30 -24.63
C ASN A 30 15.84 6.34 -24.35
N GLN A 31 16.90 6.35 -25.15
CA GLN A 31 17.90 7.38 -25.06
C GLN A 31 17.31 8.66 -25.65
N ILE A 32 17.44 9.73 -24.90
CA ILE A 32 17.06 11.08 -25.33
C ILE A 32 18.31 11.68 -25.98
N ASP A 33 18.17 12.22 -27.20
CA ASP A 33 19.26 12.93 -27.88
C ASP A 33 19.54 14.30 -27.21
N ALA A 34 20.62 14.93 -27.60
CA ALA A 34 21.03 16.25 -27.08
C ALA A 34 20.01 17.36 -27.36
N GLN A 35 19.02 17.14 -28.22
CA GLN A 35 17.93 18.03 -28.57
C GLN A 35 16.60 17.70 -27.86
N GLY A 36 16.58 16.71 -26.97
CA GLY A 36 15.40 16.36 -26.19
C GLY A 36 14.41 15.43 -26.90
N ASN A 37 14.77 14.88 -28.07
CA ASN A 37 13.92 13.94 -28.79
C ASN A 37 14.18 12.50 -28.31
N ILE A 38 13.10 11.72 -28.14
CA ILE A 38 13.19 10.31 -27.82
C ILE A 38 13.72 9.58 -29.05
N MET A 39 14.95 9.09 -28.99
CA MET A 39 15.48 8.18 -30.01
C MET A 39 14.73 6.85 -29.92
N HIS A 40 13.74 6.68 -30.77
CA HIS A 40 13.20 5.36 -31.04
C HIS A 40 14.31 4.57 -31.72
N ARG A 41 14.92 3.66 -31.00
CA ARG A 41 15.78 2.63 -31.60
C ARG A 41 14.93 1.97 -32.66
N SER A 42 15.36 2.08 -33.93
CA SER A 42 14.64 1.62 -35.10
C SER A 42 13.92 0.34 -34.81
N SER A 43 12.61 0.43 -34.81
CA SER A 43 11.72 -0.72 -34.78
C SER A 43 12.18 -1.67 -35.87
N ARG A 44 12.64 -2.86 -35.50
CA ARG A 44 12.51 -3.99 -36.41
C ARG A 44 11.09 -3.95 -36.91
N GLN A 45 10.94 -4.02 -38.22
CA GLN A 45 9.68 -4.14 -38.91
C GLN A 45 8.66 -4.83 -38.03
N VAL A 46 7.68 -4.06 -37.59
CA VAL A 46 6.48 -4.60 -36.96
C VAL A 46 5.80 -5.36 -38.07
N ASP A 47 5.89 -6.69 -38.02
CA ASP A 47 5.07 -7.52 -38.86
C ASP A 47 3.62 -7.08 -38.63
N SER A 48 2.97 -6.68 -39.70
CA SER A 48 1.64 -6.07 -39.77
C SER A 48 0.49 -7.04 -39.43
N LEU A 49 0.70 -7.96 -38.52
CA LEU A 49 -0.33 -8.74 -37.83
C LEU A 49 -0.35 -8.26 -36.38
N GLY A 50 -1.02 -7.11 -36.19
CA GLY A 50 -1.21 -6.46 -34.91
C GLY A 50 -2.00 -7.30 -33.95
N SER A 51 -1.35 -8.16 -33.21
CA SER A 51 -1.82 -8.48 -31.88
C SER A 51 -1.23 -7.44 -30.92
N ASP A 52 -2.02 -6.46 -30.52
CA ASP A 52 -1.70 -5.61 -29.38
C ASP A 52 -1.28 -6.50 -28.21
N LYS A 53 0.01 -6.61 -27.98
CA LYS A 53 0.55 -7.29 -26.79
C LYS A 53 0.17 -6.44 -25.58
N GLN A 54 -1.06 -6.58 -25.11
CA GLN A 54 -1.50 -5.94 -23.87
C GLN A 54 -0.71 -6.55 -22.71
N ILE A 55 0.19 -5.75 -22.17
CA ILE A 55 0.89 -6.12 -20.94
C ILE A 55 -0.15 -6.15 -19.83
N PRO A 56 -0.34 -7.28 -19.14
CA PRO A 56 -1.29 -7.34 -18.04
C PRO A 56 -0.91 -6.32 -16.97
N THR A 57 -1.89 -5.56 -16.49
CA THR A 57 -1.68 -4.61 -15.39
C THR A 57 -1.13 -5.35 -14.16
N GLY A 58 0.11 -5.06 -13.80
CA GLY A 58 0.86 -5.81 -12.79
C GLY A 58 0.76 -5.26 -11.39
N ILE A 59 -0.06 -4.22 -11.15
CA ILE A 59 -0.17 -3.60 -9.84
C ILE A 59 -1.47 -4.03 -9.17
N LYS A 60 -1.36 -4.57 -7.96
CA LYS A 60 -2.50 -4.91 -7.11
C LYS A 60 -2.38 -4.19 -5.78
N VAL A 61 -3.48 -3.57 -5.35
CA VAL A 61 -3.57 -2.82 -4.11
C VAL A 61 -4.72 -3.36 -3.28
N TRP A 62 -4.53 -3.44 -1.97
CA TRP A 62 -5.56 -3.85 -1.02
C TRP A 62 -5.36 -3.18 0.33
N THR A 63 -6.42 -3.10 1.10
CA THR A 63 -6.41 -2.78 2.52
C THR A 63 -6.52 -4.05 3.35
N VAL A 64 -6.19 -3.96 4.63
CA VAL A 64 -6.20 -5.07 5.58
C VAL A 64 -7.02 -4.69 6.79
N ASP A 65 -7.98 -5.53 7.15
CA ASP A 65 -8.77 -5.36 8.37
C ASP A 65 -7.89 -5.48 9.63
N GLU A 66 -8.09 -4.56 10.58
CA GLU A 66 -7.27 -4.48 11.79
C GLU A 66 -7.50 -5.62 12.78
N ARG A 67 -8.64 -6.30 12.72
CA ARG A 67 -8.99 -7.36 13.67
C ARG A 67 -8.56 -8.74 13.19
N PHE A 68 -8.89 -9.10 11.96
CA PHE A 68 -8.68 -10.44 11.42
C PHE A 68 -7.70 -10.50 10.25
N GLY A 69 -7.17 -9.36 9.80
CA GLY A 69 -6.26 -9.33 8.67
C GLY A 69 -6.91 -9.74 7.34
N ASP A 70 -8.23 -9.58 7.21
CA ASP A 70 -8.92 -9.84 5.94
C ASP A 70 -8.54 -8.77 4.92
N ARG A 71 -8.31 -9.20 3.68
CA ARG A 71 -7.91 -8.32 2.60
C ARG A 71 -9.10 -7.86 1.79
N THR A 72 -9.20 -6.56 1.57
CA THR A 72 -10.19 -5.95 0.68
C THR A 72 -9.47 -5.28 -0.49
N PRO A 73 -9.77 -5.65 -1.76
CA PRO A 73 -9.18 -4.97 -2.91
C PRO A 73 -9.47 -3.46 -2.85
N ALA A 74 -8.46 -2.66 -3.16
CA ALA A 74 -8.56 -1.20 -3.20
C ALA A 74 -8.19 -0.70 -4.60
N LEU A 75 -8.65 0.51 -4.92
CA LEU A 75 -8.28 1.19 -6.14
C LEU A 75 -6.86 1.72 -6.02
N LEU A 76 -6.17 1.78 -7.16
CA LEU A 76 -4.86 2.42 -7.25
C LEU A 76 -5.02 3.92 -7.03
N ASP A 77 -4.15 4.49 -6.20
CA ASP A 77 -3.95 5.94 -6.13
C ASP A 77 -3.19 6.38 -7.39
N THR A 78 -3.92 6.59 -8.47
CA THR A 78 -3.31 6.91 -9.77
C THR A 78 -3.02 8.38 -9.95
N ILE A 79 -3.67 9.24 -9.18
CA ILE A 79 -3.57 10.70 -9.36
C ILE A 79 -3.53 11.38 -7.99
N PRO A 80 -2.36 11.65 -7.43
CA PRO A 80 -2.24 12.48 -6.24
C PRO A 80 -2.33 13.97 -6.62
N HIS A 81 -3.42 14.38 -7.24
CA HIS A 81 -3.62 15.79 -7.56
C HIS A 81 -4.28 16.51 -6.42
N MET A 82 -3.48 17.12 -5.60
CA MET A 82 -3.94 18.15 -4.68
C MET A 82 -3.46 19.49 -5.22
N PHE A 83 -4.05 19.96 -6.31
CA PHE A 83 -3.67 21.23 -6.94
C PHE A 83 -4.07 22.45 -6.12
N MET A 84 -5.03 22.29 -5.21
CA MET A 84 -5.58 23.40 -4.47
C MET A 84 -5.39 23.16 -2.98
N ASN A 85 -4.67 24.04 -2.33
CA ASN A 85 -4.51 24.03 -0.88
C ASN A 85 -5.87 24.12 -0.16
N SER A 86 -6.84 24.79 -0.74
CA SER A 86 -8.21 24.87 -0.23
C SER A 86 -8.87 23.49 -0.08
N ILE A 87 -8.66 22.59 -1.04
CA ILE A 87 -9.18 21.22 -0.96
C ILE A 87 -8.45 20.45 0.14
N PHE A 88 -7.13 20.62 0.25
CA PHE A 88 -6.33 19.94 1.25
C PHE A 88 -6.63 20.42 2.67
N THR A 89 -6.82 21.72 2.88
CA THR A 89 -7.06 22.31 4.19
C THR A 89 -8.53 22.26 4.60
N THR A 90 -9.47 22.55 3.70
CA THR A 90 -10.90 22.68 4.01
C THR A 90 -11.75 21.51 3.55
N GLY A 91 -11.19 20.58 2.76
CA GLY A 91 -11.91 19.48 2.11
C GLY A 91 -12.66 19.91 0.85
N MET A 92 -13.07 18.92 0.04
CA MET A 92 -13.73 19.17 -1.26
C MET A 92 -15.06 19.93 -1.15
N ARG A 93 -15.72 19.86 0.01
CA ARG A 93 -17.02 20.50 0.29
C ARG A 93 -16.91 21.59 1.34
N GLY A 94 -15.70 21.96 1.75
CA GLY A 94 -15.48 22.86 2.86
C GLY A 94 -15.92 22.28 4.20
N GLU A 95 -15.86 20.97 4.35
CA GLU A 95 -16.32 20.23 5.54
C GLU A 95 -15.46 20.43 6.78
N TYR A 96 -14.26 20.99 6.64
CA TYR A 96 -13.35 21.18 7.76
C TYR A 96 -13.20 22.64 8.18
N ASN A 97 -13.18 22.85 9.49
CA ASN A 97 -12.62 24.05 10.11
C ASN A 97 -11.13 23.83 10.35
N THR A 98 -10.33 24.84 10.08
CA THR A 98 -8.87 24.80 10.27
C THR A 98 -8.41 26.11 10.94
N THR A 99 -7.29 26.08 11.63
CA THR A 99 -6.66 27.26 12.24
C THR A 99 -5.80 28.06 11.26
N GLY A 100 -5.72 27.63 9.99
CA GLY A 100 -5.17 28.47 8.93
C GLY A 100 -4.26 27.77 7.94
N ASN A 101 -3.02 27.48 8.31
CA ASN A 101 -1.98 26.99 7.39
C ASN A 101 -2.12 25.52 7.02
N LEU A 102 -1.33 25.10 6.03
CA LEU A 102 -1.22 23.72 5.62
C LEU A 102 -0.76 22.84 6.80
N GLY A 103 -1.50 21.77 7.08
CA GLY A 103 -1.20 20.91 8.22
C GLY A 103 -1.71 21.41 9.57
N ALA A 104 -2.38 22.58 9.62
CA ALA A 104 -2.98 23.08 10.86
C ALA A 104 -4.02 22.11 11.41
N PRO A 105 -4.23 22.08 12.73
CA PRO A 105 -5.31 21.33 13.37
C PRO A 105 -6.64 21.61 12.70
N ARG A 106 -7.45 20.56 12.48
CA ARG A 106 -8.74 20.71 11.86
C ARG A 106 -9.81 19.83 12.47
N THR A 107 -11.05 20.26 12.37
CA THR A 107 -12.23 19.53 12.84
C THR A 107 -13.28 19.48 11.76
N ASN A 108 -13.95 18.35 11.61
CA ASN A 108 -15.07 18.24 10.71
C ASN A 108 -16.23 19.11 11.25
N ARG A 109 -16.84 19.92 10.38
CA ARG A 109 -18.01 20.75 10.71
C ARG A 109 -19.27 19.92 10.91
N ILE A 110 -19.34 18.76 10.25
CA ILE A 110 -20.46 17.84 10.32
C ILE A 110 -20.19 16.85 11.45
N PHE A 111 -20.95 16.92 12.52
CA PHE A 111 -20.74 16.11 13.72
C PHE A 111 -20.81 14.60 13.44
N ILE A 112 -21.73 14.15 12.60
CA ILE A 112 -21.90 12.73 12.24
C ILE A 112 -20.66 12.17 11.53
N ASP A 113 -19.95 13.01 10.77
CA ASP A 113 -18.77 12.59 10.02
C ASP A 113 -17.47 12.68 10.85
N GLN A 114 -17.57 13.09 12.12
CA GLN A 114 -16.40 13.10 13.01
C GLN A 114 -16.02 11.66 13.41
N PRO A 115 -14.79 11.24 13.14
CA PRO A 115 -14.35 9.91 13.58
C PRO A 115 -14.37 9.83 15.10
N MET A 116 -14.90 8.73 15.63
CA MET A 116 -14.79 8.43 17.06
C MET A 116 -13.37 8.00 17.37
N GLN A 117 -12.71 8.72 18.28
CA GLN A 117 -11.38 8.40 18.77
C GLN A 117 -11.50 7.59 20.05
N ASP A 118 -11.23 6.29 19.94
CA ASP A 118 -11.32 5.35 21.05
C ASP A 118 -10.05 5.28 21.88
N GLU A 119 -8.92 5.77 21.32
CA GLU A 119 -7.60 5.46 21.87
C GLU A 119 -6.92 6.68 22.46
N PHE A 120 -6.75 7.75 21.68
CA PHE A 120 -5.98 8.92 22.11
C PHE A 120 -6.54 10.21 21.50
N ILE A 121 -7.32 10.95 22.28
CA ILE A 121 -8.09 12.11 21.81
C ILE A 121 -7.23 13.23 21.20
N PHE A 122 -5.97 13.34 21.58
CA PHE A 122 -5.08 14.39 21.10
C PHE A 122 -4.64 14.23 19.64
N THR A 123 -4.87 13.07 19.02
CA THR A 123 -4.64 12.88 17.59
C THR A 123 -5.81 13.32 16.73
N LYS A 124 -7.01 13.48 17.30
CA LYS A 124 -8.22 13.83 16.56
C LYS A 124 -8.07 15.03 15.62
N PRO A 125 -7.45 16.15 16.00
CA PRO A 125 -7.26 17.30 15.10
C PRO A 125 -6.29 17.04 13.95
N TYR A 126 -5.55 15.92 14.00
CA TYR A 126 -4.51 15.52 13.04
C TYR A 126 -4.84 14.24 12.27
N ASP A 127 -6.00 13.63 12.48
CA ASP A 127 -6.39 12.36 11.87
C ASP A 127 -6.27 12.35 10.36
N PHE A 128 -6.55 13.47 9.75
CA PHE A 128 -6.44 13.61 8.30
C PHE A 128 -5.00 13.40 7.79
N PHE A 129 -4.01 13.76 8.59
CA PHE A 129 -2.60 13.66 8.23
C PHE A 129 -1.99 12.28 8.57
N ILE A 130 -2.73 11.46 9.31
CA ILE A 130 -2.29 10.12 9.76
C ILE A 130 -3.06 9.07 8.97
N THR A 131 -2.36 8.18 8.28
CA THR A 131 -3.00 7.07 7.58
C THR A 131 -3.23 5.92 8.57
N PRO A 132 -4.49 5.60 8.93
CA PRO A 132 -4.77 4.47 9.81
C PRO A 132 -4.46 3.14 9.11
N VAL A 133 -4.28 2.08 9.88
CA VAL A 133 -3.98 0.73 9.35
C VAL A 133 -5.04 0.26 8.37
N SER A 134 -6.32 0.51 8.68
CA SER A 134 -7.47 0.11 7.85
C SER A 134 -7.52 0.79 6.48
N ALA A 135 -6.95 2.00 6.36
CA ALA A 135 -6.87 2.75 5.10
C ALA A 135 -5.49 2.64 4.42
N PHE A 136 -4.56 1.89 5.01
CA PHE A 136 -3.23 1.73 4.42
C PHE A 136 -3.25 0.79 3.22
N HIS A 137 -2.73 1.25 2.08
CA HIS A 137 -2.68 0.52 0.82
C HIS A 137 -1.42 -0.34 0.71
N PHE A 138 -1.55 -1.63 0.97
CA PHE A 138 -0.54 -2.61 0.65
C PHE A 138 -0.48 -2.81 -0.86
N THR A 139 0.72 -2.86 -1.41
CA THR A 139 0.91 -2.93 -2.87
C THR A 139 1.75 -4.15 -3.24
N ASN A 140 1.32 -4.85 -4.29
CA ASN A 140 2.09 -5.90 -4.96
C ASN A 140 2.27 -5.47 -6.43
N THR A 141 3.48 -5.60 -6.96
CA THR A 141 3.82 -5.07 -8.28
C THR A 141 4.76 -6.03 -9.03
N LEU A 142 4.67 -6.04 -10.36
CA LEU A 142 5.58 -6.82 -11.21
C LEU A 142 6.93 -6.13 -11.40
N SER A 143 6.95 -4.79 -11.33
CA SER A 143 8.17 -3.97 -11.40
C SER A 143 8.19 -2.97 -10.26
N PRO A 144 9.37 -2.55 -9.77
CA PRO A 144 9.45 -1.51 -8.74
C PRO A 144 8.70 -0.25 -9.15
N ILE A 145 7.99 0.33 -8.19
CA ILE A 145 7.23 1.57 -8.37
C ILE A 145 7.78 2.60 -7.41
N THR A 146 8.04 3.78 -7.93
CA THR A 146 8.36 4.97 -7.13
C THR A 146 7.43 6.10 -7.58
N ASN A 147 6.72 6.68 -6.63
CA ASN A 147 5.92 7.89 -6.84
C ASN A 147 6.43 8.97 -5.90
N ILE A 148 6.80 10.11 -6.44
CA ILE A 148 7.30 11.27 -5.71
C ILE A 148 6.43 12.46 -6.11
N THR A 149 5.88 13.14 -5.13
CA THR A 149 5.08 14.34 -5.31
C THR A 149 5.64 15.44 -4.42
N TYR A 150 5.86 16.61 -4.98
CA TYR A 150 6.28 17.79 -4.25
C TYR A 150 5.43 18.98 -4.68
N ASN A 151 4.80 19.59 -3.71
CA ASN A 151 4.02 20.82 -3.88
C ASN A 151 4.61 21.88 -2.97
N THR A 152 4.82 23.06 -3.48
CA THR A 152 5.31 24.21 -2.74
C THR A 152 4.48 25.43 -3.09
N SER A 153 4.26 26.30 -2.12
CA SER A 153 3.49 27.54 -2.28
C SER A 153 4.04 28.61 -1.33
N GLY A 154 3.75 29.88 -1.62
CA GLY A 154 4.18 30.99 -0.78
C GLY A 154 5.65 31.36 -0.95
N ASP A 155 6.12 32.22 -0.05
CA ASP A 155 7.48 32.68 0.00
C ASP A 155 8.20 32.30 1.30
N ARG A 156 9.26 33.03 1.67
CA ARG A 156 10.04 32.74 2.89
C ARG A 156 9.25 33.04 4.17
N THR A 157 8.22 33.88 4.11
CA THR A 157 7.45 34.31 5.28
C THR A 157 6.23 33.43 5.54
N ASP A 158 5.56 32.98 4.47
CA ASP A 158 4.30 32.23 4.49
C ASP A 158 4.37 30.90 3.69
N GLY A 159 5.58 30.41 3.44
CA GLY A 159 5.80 29.22 2.60
C GLY A 159 5.18 27.96 3.17
N GLU A 160 4.67 27.15 2.25
CA GLU A 160 4.09 25.84 2.53
C GLU A 160 4.68 24.78 1.60
N ASP A 161 5.09 23.67 2.17
CA ASP A 161 5.67 22.53 1.47
C ASP A 161 4.95 21.22 1.79
N HIS A 162 4.65 20.45 0.76
CA HIS A 162 4.13 19.09 0.92
C HIS A 162 4.93 18.13 0.03
N PHE A 163 5.66 17.22 0.65
CA PHE A 163 6.46 16.22 -0.02
C PHE A 163 5.97 14.81 0.33
N THR A 164 5.61 14.05 -0.68
CA THR A 164 5.16 12.65 -0.52
C THR A 164 6.00 11.74 -1.38
N THR A 165 6.44 10.63 -0.81
CA THR A 165 7.11 9.55 -1.56
C THR A 165 6.49 8.22 -1.21
N LYS A 166 6.19 7.42 -2.23
CA LYS A 166 5.75 6.04 -2.10
C LYS A 166 6.65 5.14 -2.94
N PHE A 167 7.17 4.11 -2.32
CA PHE A 167 7.98 3.09 -2.97
C PHE A 167 7.38 1.71 -2.71
N ALA A 168 7.36 0.86 -3.75
CA ALA A 168 6.92 -0.51 -3.64
C ALA A 168 7.74 -1.42 -4.56
N VAL A 169 8.15 -2.56 -4.05
CA VAL A 169 8.91 -3.57 -4.79
C VAL A 169 8.53 -4.96 -4.32
N ASN A 170 8.56 -5.93 -5.23
CA ASN A 170 8.38 -7.32 -4.90
C ASN A 170 9.71 -8.09 -4.95
N ALA A 171 9.98 -8.85 -3.89
CA ALA A 171 11.01 -9.88 -3.87
C ALA A 171 10.39 -11.23 -4.27
N GLY A 172 10.37 -11.50 -5.57
CA GLY A 172 9.67 -12.63 -6.16
C GLY A 172 8.14 -12.44 -6.21
N LYS A 173 7.40 -13.55 -6.32
CA LYS A 173 5.94 -13.53 -6.53
C LYS A 173 5.12 -13.33 -5.25
N LYS A 174 5.72 -13.56 -4.08
CA LYS A 174 4.97 -13.69 -2.82
C LYS A 174 5.28 -12.60 -1.81
N LEU A 175 6.47 -12.01 -1.85
CA LEU A 175 6.92 -11.02 -0.87
C LEU A 175 6.90 -9.63 -1.50
N GLY A 176 6.06 -8.75 -0.98
CA GLY A 176 6.04 -7.32 -1.31
C GLY A 176 6.58 -6.51 -0.14
N ILE A 177 7.37 -5.50 -0.43
CA ILE A 177 7.95 -4.56 0.55
C ILE A 177 7.79 -3.16 0.00
N GLY A 178 7.57 -2.20 0.87
CA GLY A 178 7.53 -0.80 0.47
C GLY A 178 7.52 0.15 1.65
N PHE A 179 7.59 1.42 1.33
CA PHE A 179 7.45 2.50 2.29
C PHE A 179 6.65 3.66 1.71
N LYS A 180 6.05 4.43 2.61
CA LYS A 180 5.44 5.72 2.32
C LYS A 180 6.05 6.74 3.26
N PHE A 181 6.40 7.88 2.72
CA PHE A 181 6.89 9.04 3.44
C PHE A 181 6.01 10.23 3.08
N ASP A 182 5.63 11.02 4.07
CA ASP A 182 4.78 12.18 3.91
C ASP A 182 5.30 13.28 4.84
N TYR A 183 5.69 14.41 4.28
CA TYR A 183 6.19 15.56 5.01
C TYR A 183 5.40 16.79 4.63
N ILE A 184 4.84 17.46 5.64
CA ILE A 184 4.10 18.69 5.51
C ILE A 184 4.78 19.74 6.38
N TYR A 185 5.07 20.87 5.78
CA TYR A 185 5.54 22.06 6.46
C TYR A 185 4.70 23.25 6.04
N GLY A 186 4.26 24.06 6.99
CA GLY A 186 3.53 25.27 6.70
C GLY A 186 3.81 26.36 7.73
N ARG A 187 3.96 27.59 7.26
CA ARG A 187 3.96 28.79 8.08
C ARG A 187 2.58 29.43 8.06
N GLY A 188 2.21 30.10 9.13
CA GLY A 188 0.98 30.84 9.21
C GLY A 188 1.08 32.19 8.53
N TYR A 189 -0.06 32.75 8.22
CA TYR A 189 -0.18 34.11 7.68
C TYR A 189 0.30 35.17 8.68
N TYR A 190 0.07 34.92 9.97
CA TYR A 190 0.57 35.76 11.08
C TYR A 190 1.78 35.13 11.76
N GLN A 191 2.49 35.90 12.60
CA GLN A 191 3.62 35.40 13.38
C GLN A 191 3.24 34.23 14.27
N ASN A 192 4.26 33.47 14.68
CA ASN A 192 4.18 32.42 15.69
C ASN A 192 3.20 31.28 15.38
N GLN A 193 2.83 31.10 14.10
CA GLN A 193 2.05 29.96 13.64
C GLN A 193 2.89 29.14 12.64
N SER A 194 2.99 27.87 12.90
CA SER A 194 3.67 26.95 11.98
C SER A 194 3.29 25.50 12.25
N THR A 195 3.35 24.69 11.21
CA THR A 195 3.15 23.25 11.29
C THR A 195 4.34 22.50 10.70
N SER A 196 4.64 21.34 11.25
CA SER A 196 5.66 20.43 10.73
C SER A 196 5.22 19.00 11.02
N HIS A 197 4.75 18.29 10.00
CA HIS A 197 4.33 16.90 10.11
C HIS A 197 5.27 16.02 9.34
N PHE A 198 5.63 14.91 9.98
CA PHE A 198 6.48 13.88 9.41
C PHE A 198 5.84 12.53 9.66
N ASN A 199 5.43 11.87 8.59
CA ASN A 199 4.82 10.56 8.65
C ASN A 199 5.65 9.58 7.82
N TYR A 200 6.07 8.50 8.43
CA TYR A 200 6.80 7.44 7.78
C TYR A 200 6.14 6.11 8.06
N SER A 201 5.85 5.36 7.01
CA SER A 201 5.29 4.02 7.10
C SER A 201 6.10 3.06 6.25
N MET A 202 6.45 1.91 6.82
CA MET A 202 7.10 0.80 6.12
C MET A 202 6.22 -0.43 6.24
N TYR A 203 6.08 -1.17 5.15
CA TYR A 203 5.27 -2.37 5.14
C TYR A 203 5.96 -3.55 4.48
N GLY A 204 5.54 -4.74 4.88
CA GLY A 204 5.86 -6.00 4.24
C GLY A 204 4.59 -6.85 4.09
N SER A 205 4.47 -7.54 2.98
CA SER A 205 3.37 -8.47 2.75
C SER A 205 3.89 -9.78 2.16
N TYR A 206 3.53 -10.89 2.76
CA TYR A 206 3.80 -12.22 2.24
C TYR A 206 2.51 -12.92 1.86
N LEU A 207 2.36 -13.29 0.58
CA LEU A 207 1.15 -13.87 0.01
C LEU A 207 1.43 -15.28 -0.50
N GLY A 208 1.52 -16.23 0.42
CA GLY A 208 1.59 -17.66 0.10
C GLY A 208 0.22 -18.30 -0.03
N GLU A 209 0.16 -19.55 -0.51
CA GLU A 209 -1.09 -20.30 -0.63
C GLU A 209 -1.69 -20.67 0.74
N LYS A 210 -0.86 -21.17 1.64
CA LYS A 210 -1.26 -21.60 2.99
C LYS A 210 -0.99 -20.56 4.05
N TYR A 211 0.10 -19.81 3.91
CA TYR A 211 0.52 -18.80 4.87
C TYR A 211 0.51 -17.42 4.24
N GLN A 212 -0.07 -16.46 4.94
CA GLN A 212 -0.12 -15.06 4.57
C GLN A 212 0.23 -14.21 5.77
N ALA A 213 0.99 -13.15 5.56
CA ALA A 213 1.35 -12.21 6.62
C ALA A 213 1.43 -10.80 6.08
N HIS A 214 1.06 -9.83 6.92
CA HIS A 214 1.20 -8.40 6.65
C HIS A 214 1.83 -7.74 7.87
N LEU A 215 2.82 -6.91 7.63
CA LEU A 215 3.46 -6.07 8.62
C LEU A 215 3.34 -4.63 8.17
N LEU A 216 2.91 -3.75 9.06
CA LEU A 216 2.93 -2.30 8.87
C LEU A 216 3.56 -1.68 10.11
N MET A 217 4.56 -0.84 9.89
CA MET A 217 5.21 -0.04 10.92
C MET A 217 5.09 1.42 10.52
N SER A 218 4.54 2.25 11.37
CA SER A 218 4.43 3.68 11.11
C SER A 218 4.93 4.52 12.28
N THR A 219 5.50 5.66 11.95
CA THR A 219 5.91 6.69 12.90
C THR A 219 5.36 8.01 12.38
N ASN A 220 4.56 8.66 13.20
CA ASN A 220 3.95 9.93 12.90
C ASN A 220 4.41 10.95 13.92
N HIS A 221 4.89 12.09 13.43
CA HIS A 221 5.30 13.21 14.23
C HIS A 221 4.56 14.46 13.76
N GLN A 222 3.68 14.97 14.59
CA GLN A 222 2.94 16.21 14.33
C GLN A 222 3.42 17.26 15.33
N LYS A 223 3.94 18.37 14.82
CA LYS A 223 4.34 19.54 15.61
C LYS A 223 3.62 20.77 15.09
N VAL A 224 2.95 21.47 15.97
CA VAL A 224 2.19 22.66 15.65
C VAL A 224 2.52 23.76 16.66
N THR A 225 2.68 24.96 16.14
CA THR A 225 2.76 26.20 16.91
C THR A 225 1.55 27.03 16.59
N GLU A 226 0.79 27.43 17.59
CA GLU A 226 -0.39 28.25 17.46
C GLU A 226 -0.14 29.64 18.08
N ASN A 227 -0.60 30.67 17.41
CA ASN A 227 -0.35 32.05 17.81
C ASN A 227 -1.43 32.66 18.72
N GLY A 228 -2.55 31.93 18.94
CA GLY A 228 -3.65 32.41 19.78
C GLY A 228 -4.45 33.58 19.21
N GLY A 229 -4.20 33.97 17.97
CA GLY A 229 -4.78 35.15 17.31
C GLY A 229 -3.89 36.39 17.41
N ILE A 230 -4.34 37.48 16.80
CA ILE A 230 -3.67 38.79 16.87
C ILE A 230 -3.87 39.42 18.25
N ALA A 231 -2.87 40.15 18.72
CA ALA A 231 -2.90 40.76 20.06
C ALA A 231 -3.89 41.93 20.19
N ASP A 232 -4.13 42.65 19.10
CA ASP A 232 -5.06 43.79 19.05
C ASP A 232 -5.76 43.82 17.67
N ASP A 233 -7.07 43.77 17.66
CA ASP A 233 -7.89 43.78 16.45
C ASP A 233 -7.75 45.08 15.65
N ASN A 234 -7.30 46.16 16.26
CA ASN A 234 -7.06 47.44 15.59
C ASN A 234 -6.04 47.36 14.46
N TYR A 235 -5.11 46.42 14.51
CA TYR A 235 -4.18 46.19 13.39
C TYR A 235 -4.90 45.86 12.07
N ILE A 236 -6.12 45.33 12.15
CA ILE A 236 -6.93 44.98 10.97
C ILE A 236 -8.07 45.96 10.81
N THR A 237 -8.78 46.32 11.90
CA THR A 237 -10.00 47.12 11.85
C THR A 237 -9.75 48.63 11.71
N HIS A 238 -8.66 49.10 12.30
CA HIS A 238 -8.26 50.51 12.31
C HIS A 238 -6.74 50.67 12.12
N PRO A 239 -6.21 50.23 10.99
CA PRO A 239 -4.75 50.28 10.75
C PRO A 239 -4.21 51.72 10.77
N GLU A 240 -5.06 52.72 10.48
CA GLU A 240 -4.71 54.14 10.54
C GLU A 240 -4.42 54.68 11.97
N SER A 241 -4.76 53.90 12.99
CA SER A 241 -4.45 54.29 14.38
C SER A 241 -2.97 54.08 14.74
N PHE A 242 -2.23 53.36 13.92
CA PHE A 242 -0.81 53.12 14.12
C PHE A 242 0.05 54.07 13.30
N GLN A 243 1.22 54.41 13.83
CA GLN A 243 2.17 55.32 13.16
C GLN A 243 2.84 54.71 11.93
N GLU A 244 2.92 53.40 11.90
CA GLU A 244 3.53 52.62 10.85
C GLU A 244 2.56 51.59 10.26
N SER A 245 2.73 51.25 9.01
CA SER A 245 1.97 50.15 8.38
C SER A 245 2.64 48.81 8.67
N TYR A 246 1.90 47.86 9.14
CA TYR A 246 2.40 46.52 9.47
C TYR A 246 2.02 45.50 8.36
N GLN A 247 2.99 44.68 7.98
CA GLN A 247 2.68 43.49 7.20
C GLN A 247 2.07 42.43 8.13
N SER A 248 1.29 41.52 7.58
CA SER A 248 0.63 40.46 8.37
C SER A 248 1.63 39.65 9.24
N SER A 249 2.83 39.42 8.70
CA SER A 249 3.91 38.72 9.39
C SER A 249 4.55 39.51 10.52
N GLU A 250 4.24 40.82 10.67
CA GLU A 250 4.75 41.72 11.69
C GLU A 250 3.77 42.01 12.82
N ILE A 251 2.48 41.71 12.59
CA ILE A 251 1.42 41.93 13.56
C ILE A 251 1.65 41.08 14.80
N PRO A 252 1.69 41.66 16.00
CA PRO A 252 1.86 40.92 17.25
C PRO A 252 0.71 39.92 17.48
N THR A 253 1.07 38.78 18.04
CA THR A 253 0.13 37.71 18.36
C THR A 253 0.07 37.41 19.84
N VAL A 254 -1.06 36.87 20.31
CA VAL A 254 -1.32 36.61 21.74
C VAL A 254 -0.35 35.60 22.32
N LEU A 255 -0.06 34.52 21.58
CA LEU A 255 0.89 33.50 22.00
C LEU A 255 2.18 33.58 21.18
N ALA A 256 3.28 33.44 21.88
CA ALA A 256 4.59 33.21 21.31
C ALA A 256 5.24 32.01 22.00
N ARG A 257 6.13 31.31 21.34
CA ARG A 257 6.94 30.23 21.91
C ARG A 257 6.13 29.11 22.58
N ASN A 258 5.17 28.59 21.89
CA ASN A 258 4.44 27.40 22.32
C ASN A 258 4.52 26.29 21.24
N TRP A 259 4.39 25.04 21.66
CA TRP A 259 4.40 23.88 20.78
C TRP A 259 3.45 22.80 21.30
N ASN A 260 2.56 22.35 20.43
CA ASN A 260 1.84 21.10 20.62
C ASN A 260 2.48 20.02 19.72
N ARG A 261 2.97 18.95 20.33
CA ARG A 261 3.67 17.87 19.65
C ARG A 261 3.03 16.53 19.97
N ASN A 262 2.68 15.80 18.93
CA ASN A 262 2.23 14.41 19.01
C ASN A 262 3.25 13.52 18.31
N ASP A 263 3.76 12.53 19.03
CA ASP A 263 4.64 11.48 18.52
C ASP A 263 3.93 10.14 18.65
N ASN A 264 3.58 9.53 17.53
CA ASN A 264 2.84 8.28 17.52
C ASN A 264 3.61 7.20 16.76
N GLN A 265 3.65 6.00 17.31
CA GLN A 265 4.32 4.86 16.71
C GLN A 265 3.36 3.69 16.72
N HIS A 266 3.21 3.04 15.57
CA HIS A 266 2.28 1.93 15.39
C HIS A 266 3.01 0.76 14.75
N VAL A 267 2.79 -0.43 15.29
CA VAL A 267 3.21 -1.68 14.67
C VAL A 267 1.97 -2.56 14.55
N PHE A 268 1.63 -2.89 13.33
CA PHE A 268 0.56 -3.83 13.02
C PHE A 268 1.14 -5.04 12.33
N PHE A 269 0.88 -6.22 12.89
CA PHE A 269 1.30 -7.48 12.32
C PHE A 269 0.13 -8.45 12.31
N THR A 270 -0.24 -8.95 11.16
CA THR A 270 -1.23 -10.01 11.05
C THR A 270 -0.70 -11.18 10.27
N GLN A 271 -1.00 -12.36 10.72
CA GLN A 271 -0.63 -13.61 10.07
C GLN A 271 -1.79 -14.58 10.04
N ARG A 272 -1.85 -15.35 8.96
CA ARG A 272 -2.88 -16.35 8.73
C ARG A 272 -2.26 -17.63 8.20
N TYR A 273 -2.57 -18.73 8.84
CA TYR A 273 -2.24 -20.07 8.34
C TYR A 273 -3.53 -20.81 8.00
N SER A 274 -3.66 -21.22 6.74
CA SER A 274 -4.88 -21.85 6.22
C SER A 274 -4.67 -23.32 5.93
N LEU A 275 -5.61 -24.14 6.40
CA LEU A 275 -5.75 -25.54 6.06
C LEU A 275 -6.84 -25.70 5.00
N GLY A 276 -6.59 -26.52 3.98
CA GLY A 276 -7.53 -26.69 2.87
C GLY A 276 -7.02 -27.69 1.83
N PHE A 277 -7.62 -27.67 0.67
CA PHE A 277 -7.33 -28.59 -0.43
C PHE A 277 -7.13 -27.83 -1.75
N LYS A 278 -6.52 -28.47 -2.74
CA LYS A 278 -6.39 -27.94 -4.11
C LYS A 278 -7.58 -28.34 -4.97
N ARG A 279 -8.14 -27.38 -5.69
CA ARG A 279 -9.22 -27.56 -6.65
C ARG A 279 -8.79 -27.01 -7.99
N LYS A 280 -9.14 -27.69 -9.08
CA LYS A 280 -8.93 -27.18 -10.44
C LYS A 280 -10.03 -26.18 -10.78
N VAL A 281 -9.66 -24.98 -11.13
CA VAL A 281 -10.57 -23.89 -11.47
C VAL A 281 -10.19 -23.31 -12.83
N PRO A 282 -11.15 -22.95 -13.71
CA PRO A 282 -10.83 -22.30 -14.97
C PRO A 282 -10.15 -20.94 -14.69
N MET A 283 -9.14 -20.65 -15.50
CA MET A 283 -8.43 -19.36 -15.44
C MET A 283 -9.35 -18.23 -15.90
N THR A 284 -9.19 -17.05 -15.30
CA THR A 284 -9.82 -15.83 -15.81
C THR A 284 -9.19 -15.40 -17.14
N GLN A 285 -9.89 -14.56 -17.93
CA GLN A 285 -9.37 -14.06 -19.20
C GLN A 285 -8.03 -13.34 -19.04
N ASP A 286 -7.85 -12.58 -17.95
CA ASP A 286 -6.61 -11.88 -17.67
C ASP A 286 -5.47 -12.83 -17.31
N GLU A 287 -5.76 -13.91 -16.57
CA GLU A 287 -4.79 -14.94 -16.25
C GLU A 287 -4.37 -15.72 -17.51
N ILE A 288 -5.30 -15.97 -18.43
CA ILE A 288 -5.03 -16.61 -19.73
C ILE A 288 -4.12 -15.70 -20.55
N LYS A 289 -4.41 -14.40 -20.63
CA LYS A 289 -3.56 -13.40 -21.31
C LYS A 289 -2.17 -13.36 -20.71
N ALA A 290 -2.08 -13.28 -19.38
CA ALA A 290 -0.81 -13.27 -18.66
C ALA A 290 0.01 -14.55 -18.90
N ARG A 291 -0.65 -15.72 -18.92
CA ARG A 291 0.02 -17.00 -19.19
C ARG A 291 0.49 -17.12 -20.63
N LYS A 292 -0.31 -16.67 -21.61
CA LYS A 292 0.10 -16.58 -23.01
C LYS A 292 1.31 -15.70 -23.18
N PHE A 293 1.29 -14.50 -22.59
CA PHE A 293 2.41 -13.57 -22.61
C PHE A 293 3.68 -14.17 -21.96
N ALA A 294 3.54 -14.83 -20.82
CA ALA A 294 4.67 -15.48 -20.14
C ALA A 294 5.30 -16.61 -20.98
N ILE A 295 4.46 -17.41 -21.68
CA ILE A 295 4.92 -18.47 -22.58
C ILE A 295 5.67 -17.86 -23.78
N GLU A 296 5.14 -16.79 -24.36
CA GLU A 296 5.74 -16.11 -25.50
C GLU A 296 7.06 -15.43 -25.12
N SER A 297 7.10 -14.71 -24.01
CA SER A 297 8.32 -14.08 -23.47
C SER A 297 9.41 -15.13 -23.14
N LYS A 298 8.99 -16.29 -22.59
CA LYS A 298 9.95 -17.37 -22.34
C LYS A 298 10.52 -17.92 -23.64
N LYS A 299 9.70 -18.13 -24.67
CA LYS A 299 10.14 -18.54 -26.01
C LYS A 299 11.16 -17.55 -26.60
N GLU A 300 10.86 -16.25 -26.54
CA GLU A 300 11.75 -15.20 -27.03
C GLU A 300 13.08 -15.18 -26.25
N ASN A 301 13.03 -15.29 -24.93
CA ASN A 301 14.24 -15.34 -24.09
C ASN A 301 15.08 -16.59 -24.34
N ASP A 302 14.45 -17.75 -24.50
CA ASP A 302 15.15 -19.01 -24.79
C ASP A 302 15.79 -18.95 -26.19
N ALA A 303 15.10 -18.40 -27.19
CA ALA A 303 15.67 -18.16 -28.52
C ALA A 303 16.86 -17.17 -28.49
N ALA A 304 16.73 -16.08 -27.74
CA ALA A 304 17.83 -15.11 -27.57
C ALA A 304 19.06 -15.75 -26.89
N LYS A 305 18.83 -16.56 -25.84
CA LYS A 305 19.91 -17.31 -25.17
C LYS A 305 20.58 -18.32 -26.08
N ALA A 306 19.80 -19.06 -26.89
CA ALA A 306 20.31 -20.00 -27.88
C ALA A 306 21.18 -19.28 -28.93
N LYS A 307 20.74 -18.12 -29.42
CA LYS A 307 21.49 -17.29 -30.36
C LYS A 307 22.81 -16.78 -29.76
N LEU A 308 22.77 -16.29 -28.51
CA LEU A 308 23.97 -15.85 -27.80
C LEU A 308 24.95 -16.99 -27.57
N LYS A 309 24.45 -18.19 -27.25
CA LYS A 309 25.29 -19.38 -27.12
C LYS A 309 25.95 -19.75 -28.44
N ALA A 310 25.19 -19.82 -29.52
CA ALA A 310 25.73 -20.10 -30.85
C ALA A 310 26.80 -19.06 -31.27
N LYS A 311 26.57 -17.79 -31.02
CA LYS A 311 27.55 -16.73 -31.28
C LYS A 311 28.82 -16.87 -30.45
N ARG A 312 28.70 -17.29 -29.19
CA ARG A 312 29.86 -17.56 -28.31
C ARG A 312 30.66 -18.78 -28.78
N ASP A 313 29.96 -19.81 -29.22
CA ASP A 313 30.58 -21.05 -29.68
C ASP A 313 31.29 -20.87 -31.05
N ALA A 314 30.73 -20.08 -31.96
CA ALA A 314 31.39 -19.66 -33.22
C ALA A 314 32.70 -18.89 -32.92
N ARG A 315 32.63 -17.91 -31.97
CA ARG A 315 33.81 -17.14 -31.56
C ARG A 315 34.91 -18.02 -30.94
N LYS A 316 34.56 -19.08 -30.19
CA LYS A 316 35.50 -20.03 -29.61
C LYS A 316 36.20 -20.87 -30.69
N ARG A 317 35.54 -21.09 -31.84
CA ARG A 317 36.07 -21.83 -32.98
C ARG A 317 36.85 -20.94 -33.97
N GLY A 318 36.88 -19.60 -33.71
CA GLY A 318 37.54 -18.66 -34.61
C GLY A 318 36.75 -18.33 -35.87
N GLU A 319 35.45 -18.69 -35.91
CA GLU A 319 34.54 -18.49 -37.06
C GLU A 319 33.72 -17.21 -36.89
N ASN A 320 33.48 -16.51 -37.99
CA ASN A 320 32.52 -15.38 -38.00
C ASN A 320 31.10 -15.94 -37.90
N PHE A 321 30.33 -15.46 -36.92
CA PHE A 321 28.93 -15.86 -36.73
C PHE A 321 28.04 -15.27 -37.84
N ASP A 322 27.52 -16.12 -38.72
CA ASP A 322 26.55 -15.75 -39.74
C ASP A 322 25.13 -15.79 -39.13
N GLU A 323 24.56 -14.61 -38.93
CA GLU A 323 23.24 -14.45 -38.33
C GLU A 323 22.12 -14.94 -39.23
N ASP A 324 22.28 -14.81 -40.56
CA ASP A 324 21.26 -15.22 -41.53
C ASP A 324 21.26 -16.74 -41.71
N ALA A 325 22.40 -17.38 -41.68
CA ALA A 325 22.50 -18.82 -41.69
C ALA A 325 21.90 -19.43 -40.41
N TYR A 326 22.18 -18.82 -39.25
CA TYR A 326 21.57 -19.23 -37.98
C TYR A 326 20.06 -19.07 -37.98
N ASN A 327 19.53 -17.94 -38.40
CA ASN A 327 18.09 -17.69 -38.46
C ASN A 327 17.38 -18.65 -39.41
N ARG A 328 18.01 -19.00 -40.55
CA ARG A 328 17.50 -20.04 -41.46
C ARG A 328 17.49 -21.43 -40.83
N SER A 329 18.50 -21.77 -40.02
CA SER A 329 18.59 -23.10 -39.36
C SER A 329 17.61 -23.26 -38.22
N VAL A 330 17.14 -22.17 -37.59
CA VAL A 330 16.19 -22.15 -36.46
C VAL A 330 14.75 -21.94 -36.93
N GLN A 331 14.54 -21.44 -38.16
CA GLN A 331 13.18 -21.38 -38.71
C GLN A 331 12.63 -22.81 -38.85
N PRO A 332 11.44 -23.10 -38.27
CA PRO A 332 10.79 -24.40 -38.50
C PRO A 332 10.63 -24.57 -40.00
N THR A 333 11.31 -25.53 -40.57
CA THR A 333 10.98 -26.01 -41.92
C THR A 333 9.51 -26.35 -41.88
N GLY A 334 8.67 -25.64 -42.65
CA GLY A 334 7.21 -25.54 -42.56
C GLY A 334 6.37 -26.81 -42.49
N ARG A 335 6.91 -27.86 -41.91
CA ARG A 335 6.22 -29.12 -41.63
C ARG A 335 6.27 -29.42 -40.14
N PRO A 336 5.14 -29.48 -39.45
CA PRO A 336 5.07 -30.09 -38.12
C PRO A 336 5.57 -31.55 -38.23
N ASP A 337 6.46 -32.00 -37.34
CA ASP A 337 7.01 -33.36 -37.27
C ASP A 337 5.95 -34.50 -37.19
N LYS A 338 4.67 -34.18 -37.18
CA LYS A 338 3.54 -35.09 -37.13
C LYS A 338 2.48 -34.78 -38.20
N ALA A 339 2.78 -34.06 -39.24
CA ALA A 339 1.87 -33.84 -40.35
C ALA A 339 1.82 -35.13 -41.21
N VAL A 340 0.77 -35.89 -41.07
CA VAL A 340 0.43 -36.99 -41.98
C VAL A 340 -0.03 -36.37 -43.27
N ILE A 341 0.71 -36.58 -44.37
CA ILE A 341 0.28 -36.23 -45.71
C ILE A 341 -0.81 -37.20 -46.11
N ALA A 342 -2.01 -36.69 -46.28
CA ALA A 342 -3.05 -37.45 -47.02
C ALA A 342 -2.68 -37.40 -48.51
N GLY A 343 -1.96 -38.40 -48.98
CA GLY A 343 -1.58 -38.53 -50.38
C GLY A 343 -0.97 -39.90 -50.61
N ASN A 344 -1.60 -40.62 -51.50
CA ASN A 344 -1.24 -41.89 -52.18
C ASN A 344 0.13 -42.50 -51.84
N GLU A 345 0.23 -43.12 -50.68
CA GLU A 345 1.23 -44.18 -50.46
C GLU A 345 0.55 -45.51 -50.34
N PRO A 346 1.07 -46.56 -50.99
CA PRO A 346 0.50 -47.91 -50.94
C PRO A 346 0.55 -48.42 -49.50
N ALA A 347 -0.57 -49.00 -49.06
CA ALA A 347 -0.76 -49.55 -47.74
C ALA A 347 0.36 -50.49 -47.35
N ARG A 348 1.18 -50.11 -46.36
CA ARG A 348 2.00 -51.04 -45.58
C ARG A 348 1.07 -51.81 -44.66
N THR A 349 0.98 -53.11 -44.95
CA THR A 349 0.34 -54.12 -44.11
C THR A 349 1.13 -54.31 -42.83
N ASP A 350 0.83 -53.51 -41.81
CA ASP A 350 1.21 -53.81 -40.42
C ASP A 350 -0.02 -54.37 -39.71
N THR A 351 0.08 -55.60 -39.36
CA THR A 351 -0.87 -56.39 -38.59
C THR A 351 -0.99 -55.89 -37.15
N ILE A 352 -1.66 -54.77 -36.95
CA ILE A 352 -2.28 -54.42 -35.68
C ILE A 352 -3.73 -54.11 -35.97
N LYS A 353 -4.61 -55.02 -35.54
CA LYS A 353 -6.05 -54.85 -35.57
C LYS A 353 -6.44 -53.65 -34.67
N SER A 354 -6.45 -52.45 -35.22
CA SER A 354 -7.24 -51.33 -34.70
C SER A 354 -8.50 -51.29 -35.57
N GLU A 355 -9.64 -51.59 -35.01
CA GLU A 355 -10.93 -51.36 -35.65
C GLU A 355 -11.03 -49.87 -36.04
N ARG A 356 -10.77 -49.60 -37.32
CA ARG A 356 -11.08 -48.31 -37.92
C ARG A 356 -12.57 -48.23 -38.12
N ILE A 357 -13.29 -47.55 -37.28
CA ILE A 357 -14.66 -47.15 -37.51
C ILE A 357 -14.63 -46.07 -38.61
N SER A 358 -14.94 -46.44 -39.83
CA SER A 358 -15.13 -45.50 -40.94
C SER A 358 -16.52 -44.89 -40.79
N VAL A 359 -16.60 -43.67 -40.32
CA VAL A 359 -17.87 -42.91 -40.19
C VAL A 359 -17.86 -41.85 -41.28
N THR A 360 -18.84 -41.84 -42.16
CA THR A 360 -18.98 -40.86 -43.25
C THR A 360 -19.99 -39.76 -42.91
N GLY A 361 -19.69 -38.50 -43.29
CA GLY A 361 -20.61 -37.36 -43.25
C GLY A 361 -21.06 -36.92 -41.86
N ALA A 362 -22.33 -36.63 -41.69
CA ALA A 362 -22.92 -36.04 -40.46
C ALA A 362 -22.70 -36.87 -39.18
N ALA A 363 -22.45 -38.17 -39.29
CA ALA A 363 -22.12 -39.02 -38.15
C ALA A 363 -20.67 -38.78 -37.66
N ALA A 364 -19.73 -38.45 -38.55
CA ALA A 364 -18.38 -38.08 -38.19
C ALA A 364 -18.33 -36.72 -37.44
N ASP A 365 -19.14 -35.76 -37.92
CA ASP A 365 -19.25 -34.44 -37.24
C ASP A 365 -19.91 -34.57 -35.87
N SER A 366 -20.90 -35.45 -35.69
CA SER A 366 -21.52 -35.68 -34.40
C SER A 366 -20.58 -36.41 -33.41
N LEU A 367 -19.78 -37.37 -33.89
CA LEU A 367 -18.75 -38.03 -33.09
C LEU A 367 -17.61 -37.09 -32.74
N MET A 368 -17.17 -36.26 -33.67
CA MET A 368 -16.19 -35.19 -33.39
C MET A 368 -16.75 -34.17 -32.41
N ALA A 369 -17.99 -33.77 -32.49
CA ALA A 369 -18.66 -32.91 -31.56
C ALA A 369 -18.80 -33.55 -30.15
N GLN A 370 -19.05 -34.88 -30.08
CA GLN A 370 -19.08 -35.62 -28.82
C GLN A 370 -17.68 -35.78 -28.20
N VAL A 371 -16.67 -36.10 -29.00
CA VAL A 371 -15.26 -36.18 -28.54
C VAL A 371 -14.76 -34.83 -28.12
N ASN A 372 -15.12 -33.76 -28.80
CA ASN A 372 -14.77 -32.38 -28.40
C ASN A 372 -15.56 -31.91 -27.16
N LYS A 373 -16.80 -32.38 -26.96
CA LYS A 373 -17.54 -32.16 -25.70
C LYS A 373 -16.95 -32.92 -24.51
N GLN A 374 -16.35 -34.09 -24.75
CA GLN A 374 -15.71 -34.89 -23.68
C GLN A 374 -14.28 -34.47 -23.37
N LYS A 375 -13.58 -33.83 -24.29
CA LYS A 375 -12.30 -33.18 -23.99
C LYS A 375 -12.59 -31.81 -23.32
N VAL A 376 -12.85 -31.82 -22.05
CA VAL A 376 -12.71 -30.60 -21.25
C VAL A 376 -11.30 -30.08 -21.49
N ASP A 377 -11.18 -28.95 -22.16
CA ASP A 377 -9.88 -28.32 -22.38
C ASP A 377 -9.25 -27.99 -21.02
N THR A 378 -8.35 -28.86 -20.54
CA THR A 378 -7.67 -28.72 -19.25
C THR A 378 -6.49 -27.79 -19.33
N SER A 379 -6.16 -27.26 -20.53
CA SER A 379 -4.99 -26.37 -20.73
C SER A 379 -5.11 -25.05 -19.99
N TRP A 380 -6.34 -24.58 -19.73
CA TRP A 380 -6.62 -23.32 -19.04
C TRP A 380 -7.18 -23.51 -17.63
N LEU A 381 -6.92 -24.66 -17.01
CA LEU A 381 -7.20 -24.90 -15.60
C LEU A 381 -5.96 -24.52 -14.76
N LYS A 382 -6.20 -23.88 -13.64
CA LYS A 382 -5.19 -23.66 -12.58
C LYS A 382 -5.57 -24.43 -11.34
N ASP A 383 -4.54 -24.89 -10.61
CA ASP A 383 -4.74 -25.42 -9.28
C ASP A 383 -4.89 -24.23 -8.32
N GLU A 384 -6.08 -24.06 -7.76
CA GLU A 384 -6.38 -23.07 -6.75
C GLU A 384 -6.45 -23.74 -5.37
N TYR A 385 -5.74 -23.17 -4.41
CA TYR A 385 -5.82 -23.63 -3.03
C TYR A 385 -7.09 -23.06 -2.40
N VAL A 386 -7.99 -23.95 -2.01
CA VAL A 386 -9.25 -23.59 -1.33
C VAL A 386 -9.05 -23.77 0.18
N PRO A 387 -8.94 -22.69 0.94
CA PRO A 387 -8.86 -22.77 2.39
C PRO A 387 -10.23 -23.19 2.97
N VAL A 388 -10.20 -24.02 3.99
CA VAL A 388 -11.37 -24.48 4.75
C VAL A 388 -11.37 -23.82 6.12
N THR A 389 -10.25 -23.97 6.82
CA THR A 389 -10.06 -23.44 8.18
C THR A 389 -8.79 -22.60 8.19
N SER A 390 -8.83 -21.47 8.89
CA SER A 390 -7.67 -20.62 9.06
C SER A 390 -7.46 -20.27 10.52
N PHE A 391 -6.20 -20.32 10.94
CA PHE A 391 -5.72 -19.77 12.20
C PHE A 391 -5.18 -18.38 11.95
N ILE A 392 -5.67 -17.41 12.67
CA ILE A 392 -5.35 -15.99 12.49
C ILE A 392 -4.77 -15.47 13.80
N HIS A 393 -3.68 -14.72 13.69
CA HIS A 393 -3.13 -13.95 14.80
C HIS A 393 -2.88 -12.53 14.32
N THR A 394 -3.36 -11.57 15.08
CA THR A 394 -3.15 -10.15 14.83
C THR A 394 -2.60 -9.49 16.08
N LEU A 395 -1.49 -8.79 15.90
CA LEU A 395 -0.81 -7.98 16.90
C LEU A 395 -0.90 -6.51 16.48
N LYS A 396 -1.41 -5.66 17.38
CA LYS A 396 -1.38 -4.20 17.22
C LYS A 396 -0.71 -3.60 18.44
N LEU A 397 0.34 -2.83 18.20
CA LEU A 397 1.07 -2.09 19.20
C LEU A 397 1.00 -0.61 18.83
N ASP A 398 0.43 0.19 19.73
CA ASP A 398 0.28 1.62 19.58
C ASP A 398 0.98 2.32 20.75
N ASN A 399 1.77 3.32 20.42
CA ASN A 399 2.47 4.17 21.39
C ASN A 399 2.20 5.62 21.02
N TYR A 400 1.52 6.31 21.88
CA TYR A 400 1.15 7.73 21.73
C TYR A 400 1.84 8.57 22.79
N ARG A 401 2.31 9.73 22.37
CA ARG A 401 2.89 10.73 23.26
C ARG A 401 2.48 12.12 22.79
N ARG A 402 1.79 12.85 23.64
CA ARG A 402 1.55 14.26 23.44
C ARG A 402 2.39 15.06 24.42
N ILE A 403 2.98 16.15 23.93
CA ILE A 403 3.69 17.13 24.76
C ILE A 403 3.19 18.52 24.32
N TYR A 404 2.69 19.28 25.28
CA TYR A 404 2.41 20.69 25.11
C TYR A 404 3.41 21.50 25.95
N GLU A 405 4.10 22.42 25.30
CA GLU A 405 5.08 23.32 25.91
C GLU A 405 4.70 24.76 25.60
N ALA A 406 4.60 25.61 26.59
CA ALA A 406 4.36 27.04 26.42
C ALA A 406 5.21 27.85 27.40
N TYR A 407 5.81 28.93 26.89
CA TYR A 407 6.76 29.75 27.63
C TYR A 407 6.19 31.14 27.70
N GLN A 408 5.58 31.84 27.77
CA GLN A 408 5.07 33.23 27.75
C GLN A 408 3.57 33.24 27.47
N THR A 409 2.81 32.54 28.29
CA THR A 409 1.38 32.51 28.18
C THR A 409 0.80 33.68 28.99
N PRO A 410 -0.18 34.44 28.42
CA PRO A 410 -0.91 35.45 29.17
C PRO A 410 -1.65 34.85 30.38
N ASP A 411 -1.80 35.64 31.43
CA ASP A 411 -2.52 35.24 32.64
C ASP A 411 -3.96 34.84 32.28
N ASN A 412 -4.40 33.71 32.85
CA ASN A 412 -5.77 33.17 32.64
C ASN A 412 -6.15 32.84 31.16
N TYR A 413 -5.17 32.71 30.28
CA TYR A 413 -5.43 32.32 28.89
C TYR A 413 -6.06 30.93 28.76
N TYR A 414 -5.55 29.98 29.56
CA TYR A 414 -6.15 28.63 29.60
C TYR A 414 -7.04 28.48 30.84
N SER A 415 -8.20 27.87 30.67
CA SER A 415 -9.15 27.58 31.76
C SER A 415 -8.60 26.55 32.76
N LEU A 416 -7.73 25.65 32.29
CA LEU A 416 -7.09 24.63 33.10
C LEU A 416 -5.66 24.42 32.61
N THR A 417 -4.68 24.51 33.54
CA THR A 417 -3.27 24.20 33.28
C THR A 417 -2.77 23.26 34.33
N PHE A 418 -1.85 22.36 33.92
CA PHE A 418 -1.13 21.52 34.87
C PHE A 418 0.19 22.19 35.25
N PRO A 419 0.59 22.13 36.55
CA PRO A 419 1.85 22.69 36.98
C PRO A 419 3.03 22.08 36.23
N ASN A 420 4.07 22.86 36.09
CA ASN A 420 5.32 22.42 35.48
C ASN A 420 5.99 21.32 36.32
N VAL A 421 6.14 20.13 35.76
CA VAL A 421 6.81 18.99 36.40
C VAL A 421 8.32 19.16 36.32
N GLY A 422 8.87 20.23 36.95
CA GLY A 422 10.31 20.37 37.25
C GLY A 422 11.28 20.50 36.07
N LYS A 423 10.79 20.82 34.85
CA LYS A 423 11.65 20.83 33.66
C LYS A 423 11.90 22.20 33.04
N LEU A 424 11.02 23.17 33.29
CA LEU A 424 11.11 24.49 32.68
C LEU A 424 11.09 25.56 33.78
N PRO A 425 11.90 26.64 33.66
CA PRO A 425 11.92 27.71 34.63
C PRO A 425 10.72 28.66 34.47
N GLY A 426 10.23 29.23 35.54
CA GLY A 426 9.20 30.27 35.57
C GLY A 426 7.79 29.75 35.34
N ASP A 427 6.91 30.60 34.81
CA ASP A 427 5.48 30.34 34.57
C ASP A 427 5.20 29.46 33.31
N SER A 428 6.14 28.62 32.95
CA SER A 428 6.08 27.81 31.78
C SER A 428 5.17 26.60 31.99
N ILE A 429 4.44 26.22 30.93
CA ILE A 429 3.58 25.03 30.89
C ILE A 429 4.36 23.90 30.23
N TYR A 430 4.36 22.73 30.87
CA TYR A 430 4.85 21.49 30.31
C TYR A 430 3.88 20.37 30.64
N ASP A 431 3.03 20.02 29.67
CA ASP A 431 2.00 19.00 29.81
C ASP A 431 2.37 17.80 28.94
N LYS A 432 2.58 16.64 29.57
CA LYS A 432 2.96 15.40 28.90
C LYS A 432 1.96 14.31 29.21
N THR A 433 1.38 13.74 28.14
CA THR A 433 0.47 12.60 28.20
C THR A 433 1.02 11.48 27.34
N THR A 434 1.01 10.26 27.85
CA THR A 434 1.41 9.08 27.09
C THR A 434 0.36 7.99 27.19
N HIS A 435 0.22 7.24 26.10
CA HIS A 435 -0.62 6.05 26.05
C HIS A 435 0.09 4.95 25.26
N TYR A 436 0.18 3.79 25.84
CA TYR A 436 0.70 2.59 25.23
C TYR A 436 -0.37 1.51 25.21
N ARG A 437 -0.55 0.86 24.08
CA ARG A 437 -1.51 -0.22 23.91
C ARG A 437 -0.88 -1.40 23.20
N LEU A 438 -1.13 -2.59 23.73
CA LEU A 438 -0.77 -3.86 23.09
C LEU A 438 -2.02 -4.72 22.97
N LYS A 439 -2.49 -4.88 21.75
CA LYS A 439 -3.68 -5.70 21.43
C LYS A 439 -3.29 -6.94 20.66
N ASN A 440 -3.65 -8.11 21.18
CA ASN A 440 -3.48 -9.40 20.53
C ASN A 440 -4.85 -10.03 20.26
N THR A 441 -5.07 -10.46 19.04
CA THR A 441 -6.28 -11.18 18.65
C THR A 441 -5.90 -12.51 18.03
N PHE A 442 -6.40 -13.61 18.60
CA PHE A 442 -6.29 -14.96 18.07
C PHE A 442 -7.66 -15.40 17.58
N ALA A 443 -7.74 -15.90 16.35
CA ALA A 443 -9.00 -16.34 15.80
C ALA A 443 -8.86 -17.65 15.02
N ILE A 444 -9.92 -18.45 15.07
CA ILE A 444 -10.12 -19.62 14.21
C ILE A 444 -11.27 -19.30 13.29
N SER A 445 -11.05 -19.43 12.00
CA SER A 445 -12.04 -19.11 10.97
C SER A 445 -12.38 -20.35 10.16
N LEU A 446 -13.65 -20.66 10.03
CA LEU A 446 -14.22 -21.57 9.05
C LEU A 446 -14.73 -20.72 7.87
N LEU A 447 -14.19 -20.96 6.69
CA LEU A 447 -14.43 -20.08 5.54
C LEU A 447 -15.71 -20.45 4.77
N GLU A 448 -16.38 -19.43 4.25
CA GLU A 448 -17.56 -19.61 3.39
C GLU A 448 -17.16 -20.22 2.04
N GLY A 449 -18.00 -21.09 1.49
CA GLY A 449 -17.91 -21.52 0.10
C GLY A 449 -16.92 -22.64 -0.22
N PHE A 450 -16.22 -23.20 0.77
CA PHE A 450 -15.35 -24.36 0.56
C PHE A 450 -16.14 -25.61 0.14
N ASN A 451 -17.41 -25.69 0.53
CA ASN A 451 -18.33 -26.76 0.20
C ASN A 451 -19.73 -26.16 -0.08
N LYS A 452 -20.59 -26.89 -0.82
CA LYS A 452 -21.98 -26.52 -1.09
C LYS A 452 -22.81 -26.29 0.19
N TRP A 453 -22.42 -26.88 1.32
CA TRP A 453 -23.08 -26.74 2.61
C TRP A 453 -22.60 -25.52 3.41
N ALA A 454 -21.39 -25.08 3.21
CA ALA A 454 -20.80 -23.95 3.92
C ALA A 454 -21.29 -22.62 3.32
N LYS A 455 -22.55 -22.28 3.59
CA LYS A 455 -23.22 -21.08 3.05
C LYS A 455 -22.87 -19.79 3.82
N ALA A 456 -22.18 -19.90 4.93
CA ALA A 456 -21.71 -18.79 5.75
C ALA A 456 -20.34 -19.10 6.34
N GLY A 457 -19.52 -18.08 6.55
CA GLY A 457 -18.27 -18.16 7.28
C GLY A 457 -18.50 -17.94 8.75
N LEU A 458 -17.75 -18.63 9.60
CA LEU A 458 -17.76 -18.50 11.04
C LEU A 458 -16.37 -18.22 11.56
N LYS A 459 -16.21 -17.23 12.45
CA LYS A 459 -14.97 -16.97 13.17
C LYS A 459 -15.25 -16.98 14.67
N ALA A 460 -14.39 -17.62 15.43
CA ALA A 460 -14.33 -17.49 16.88
C ALA A 460 -13.00 -16.84 17.23
N PHE A 461 -12.99 -15.89 18.16
CA PHE A 461 -11.80 -15.13 18.50
C PHE A 461 -11.69 -14.82 19.99
N LEU A 462 -10.45 -14.64 20.41
CA LEU A 462 -10.05 -14.19 21.74
C LEU A 462 -9.16 -12.96 21.57
N THR A 463 -9.46 -11.89 22.29
CA THR A 463 -8.67 -10.66 22.25
C THR A 463 -8.16 -10.31 23.65
N SER A 464 -6.87 -10.03 23.75
CA SER A 464 -6.21 -9.47 24.93
C SER A 464 -5.78 -8.04 24.59
N ASP A 465 -6.19 -7.07 25.39
CA ASP A 465 -5.94 -5.64 25.21
C ASP A 465 -5.32 -5.08 26.48
N LEU A 466 -4.02 -4.82 26.43
CA LEU A 466 -3.24 -4.22 27.50
C LEU A 466 -3.06 -2.72 27.22
N ARG A 467 -3.43 -1.89 28.17
CA ARG A 467 -3.35 -0.43 28.07
C ARG A 467 -2.61 0.16 29.25
N HIS A 468 -1.79 1.13 28.96
CA HIS A 468 -1.01 1.89 29.96
C HIS A 468 -1.12 3.38 29.63
N TYR A 469 -1.59 4.16 30.61
CA TYR A 469 -1.73 5.61 30.51
C TYR A 469 -0.88 6.31 31.54
N THR A 470 -0.25 7.41 31.14
CA THR A 470 0.37 8.36 32.04
C THR A 470 -0.21 9.74 31.78
N LEU A 471 -0.90 10.28 32.75
CA LEU A 471 -1.57 11.58 32.68
C LEU A 471 -0.94 12.55 33.65
N PRO A 472 -0.85 13.86 33.34
CA PRO A 472 -0.42 14.86 34.31
C PRO A 472 -1.46 14.97 35.44
N ASP A 473 -0.96 15.30 36.63
CA ASP A 473 -1.76 15.53 37.82
C ASP A 473 -1.79 17.03 38.18
N SER A 474 -2.90 17.48 38.79
CA SER A 474 -3.09 18.85 39.26
C SER A 474 -2.07 19.28 40.31
N THR A 475 -1.40 18.36 40.97
CA THR A 475 -0.36 18.63 42.02
C THR A 475 1.06 18.72 41.45
N GLY A 476 1.22 18.60 40.12
CA GLY A 476 2.54 18.63 39.46
C GLY A 476 3.20 17.26 39.33
N GLY A 477 2.49 16.19 39.70
CA GLY A 477 2.88 14.81 39.49
C GLY A 477 2.38 14.20 38.20
N THR A 478 2.43 12.86 38.12
CA THR A 478 1.83 12.08 37.04
C THR A 478 1.10 10.88 37.61
N ASN A 479 -0.11 10.65 37.16
CA ASN A 479 -0.90 9.47 37.46
C ASN A 479 -0.73 8.42 36.37
N THR A 480 -0.55 7.18 36.78
CA THR A 480 -0.36 6.03 35.89
C THR A 480 -1.50 5.04 36.06
N TYR A 481 -2.08 4.62 34.95
CA TYR A 481 -3.19 3.66 34.93
C TYR A 481 -2.81 2.47 34.05
N ASN A 482 -3.15 1.28 34.52
CA ASN A 482 -2.95 0.03 33.79
C ASN A 482 -4.29 -0.68 33.67
N GLU A 483 -4.63 -1.09 32.46
CA GLU A 483 -5.85 -1.83 32.19
C GLU A 483 -5.51 -3.09 31.39
N HIS A 484 -6.15 -4.18 31.73
CA HIS A 484 -6.07 -5.42 30.98
C HIS A 484 -7.47 -5.94 30.71
N ASN A 485 -7.88 -5.89 29.45
CA ASN A 485 -9.18 -6.35 28.99
C ASN A 485 -9.02 -7.64 28.18
N LEU A 486 -9.78 -8.66 28.58
CA LEU A 486 -9.86 -9.93 27.87
C LEU A 486 -11.27 -10.07 27.31
N SER A 487 -11.41 -10.33 26.02
CA SER A 487 -12.70 -10.55 25.39
C SER A 487 -12.72 -11.84 24.57
N ILE A 488 -13.89 -12.45 24.50
CA ILE A 488 -14.18 -13.58 23.63
C ILE A 488 -15.35 -13.22 22.72
N GLY A 489 -15.29 -13.63 21.46
CA GLY A 489 -16.35 -13.32 20.53
C GLY A 489 -16.45 -14.30 19.38
N ALA A 490 -17.54 -14.16 18.64
CA ALA A 490 -17.78 -14.90 17.41
C ALA A 490 -18.33 -13.96 16.34
N GLN A 491 -17.97 -14.25 15.11
CA GLN A 491 -18.47 -13.55 13.92
C GLN A 491 -19.04 -14.56 12.96
N ILE A 492 -20.23 -14.27 12.44
CA ILE A 492 -20.83 -15.01 11.33
C ILE A 492 -20.98 -14.05 10.15
N SER A 493 -20.49 -14.46 8.98
CA SER A 493 -20.52 -13.62 7.80
C SER A 493 -20.95 -14.41 6.57
N LYS A 494 -21.72 -13.77 5.70
CA LYS A 494 -22.07 -14.28 4.39
C LYS A 494 -21.78 -13.22 3.34
N THR A 495 -20.80 -13.49 2.51
CA THR A 495 -20.33 -12.56 1.47
C THR A 495 -20.62 -13.03 0.07
N GLN A 496 -20.93 -14.34 -0.12
CA GLN A 496 -21.22 -14.96 -1.40
C GLN A 496 -22.72 -15.20 -1.58
N GLY A 497 -23.17 -15.13 -2.83
CA GLY A 497 -24.56 -15.37 -3.21
C GLY A 497 -25.27 -14.12 -3.73
N LYS A 498 -26.52 -14.30 -4.18
CA LYS A 498 -27.30 -13.23 -4.84
C LYS A 498 -28.26 -12.50 -3.90
N THR A 499 -28.62 -13.08 -2.76
CA THR A 499 -29.83 -12.68 -2.04
C THR A 499 -29.60 -12.00 -0.71
N LEU A 500 -28.64 -12.43 0.09
CA LEU A 500 -28.43 -11.86 1.42
C LEU A 500 -26.94 -11.86 1.76
N HIS A 501 -26.40 -10.67 2.01
CA HIS A 501 -25.06 -10.47 2.53
C HIS A 501 -25.20 -9.88 3.93
N PHE A 502 -24.52 -10.46 4.89
CA PHE A 502 -24.51 -9.96 6.27
C PHE A 502 -23.19 -10.28 6.95
N ASN A 503 -22.90 -9.48 7.96
CA ASN A 503 -21.80 -9.67 8.88
C ASN A 503 -22.32 -9.33 10.29
N ALA A 504 -22.35 -10.30 11.16
CA ALA A 504 -22.79 -10.15 12.54
C ALA A 504 -21.66 -10.60 13.47
N THR A 505 -21.32 -9.75 14.43
CA THR A 505 -20.28 -10.02 15.43
C THR A 505 -20.88 -9.85 16.81
N ALA A 506 -20.64 -10.83 17.68
CA ALA A 506 -20.93 -10.76 19.10
C ALA A 506 -19.62 -10.90 19.88
N GLU A 507 -19.41 -10.04 20.85
CA GLU A 507 -18.21 -9.99 21.68
C GLU A 507 -18.62 -9.69 23.12
N THR A 508 -18.00 -10.35 24.08
CA THR A 508 -18.20 -10.10 25.50
C THR A 508 -16.86 -9.96 26.20
N TRP A 509 -16.79 -9.08 27.16
CA TRP A 509 -15.63 -8.87 28.00
C TRP A 509 -15.68 -9.84 29.19
N LEU A 510 -14.52 -10.40 29.51
CA LEU A 510 -14.36 -11.35 30.61
C LEU A 510 -13.76 -10.68 31.84
N THR A 511 -13.09 -9.53 31.65
CA THR A 511 -12.48 -8.72 32.70
C THR A 511 -12.62 -7.25 32.37
#